data_d31cff1291171a0f3b1ceb06c6938b37
#
_entry.id   d31cff1291171a0f3b1ceb06c6938b37
#
_cell.length_a   1.000
_cell.length_b   1.000
_cell.length_c   1.000
_cell.angle_alpha   90.00
_cell.angle_beta   90.00
_cell.angle_gamma   90.00
#
_symmetry.space_group_name_H-M   'P 1'
#
loop_
_entity.id
_entity.type
_entity.pdbx_description
1 polymer ?
#
loop_
_entity_poly.entity_id
_entity_poly.type
_entity_poly.pdbx_seq_one_letter_code
_entity_poly.pdbx_strand_id
1 'polypeptide(L)'
;MRVLIINTSERIGGAAVAASRLMESLKNNGIKAKMLVRNKQTDQISVVALKQSWSLVWQFVWERIVIWKANHFKKNDLFAVDIANTGTDITTLPEFQQADVIHLHWINQGMLSLKNIKKILASGKPVVWTMHDMWPCTGICHHARQCTRYEQECHHCPFLYCGSGKRDLSYRVFLKKKELYQSHPITFVACSHWLENLARKSALLKGHTVTSIPNPINTNLFKPHSAEEARRKCALPQQGKLLLFGSVKITDKRKGIDYMIEACKLLAEKHPELKSELGVVVFGNQSEQMEHLLPFKVYPFNFVSNEHQLVDIYNAVDLFVTPSLEENLPNTIMEAMSCGTPCVGFNVGGIPEMIDHLHNGYVAQYKSVEDFANGIYWILTEPEYATLAEQACRKAVSNYSERAIAKRYIDVYNKITGRHA
;
A
#
# COMPACT_ATOMS: atom_id res chain seq x y z
N MET A 1 -2.23 12.53 -24.35
CA MET A 1 -1.07 12.39 -23.46
C MET A 1 -0.72 10.90 -23.32
N ARG A 2 0.57 10.57 -23.35
CA ARG A 2 1.09 9.20 -23.12
C ARG A 2 1.83 9.19 -21.77
N VAL A 3 1.41 8.33 -20.87
CA VAL A 3 2.02 8.18 -19.54
C VAL A 3 2.65 6.81 -19.42
N LEU A 4 3.94 6.76 -19.02
CA LEU A 4 4.61 5.51 -18.68
C LEU A 4 4.73 5.39 -17.16
N ILE A 5 3.93 4.50 -16.59
CA ILE A 5 4.01 4.11 -15.18
C ILE A 5 5.12 3.09 -15.00
N ILE A 6 5.98 3.27 -14.00
CA ILE A 6 7.10 2.37 -13.72
C ILE A 6 6.95 1.81 -12.31
N ASN A 7 6.84 0.49 -12.21
CA ASN A 7 6.72 -0.23 -10.95
C ASN A 7 7.50 -1.55 -11.02
N THR A 8 7.95 -2.09 -9.90
CA THR A 8 8.74 -3.34 -9.90
C THR A 8 7.90 -4.55 -10.25
N SER A 9 6.68 -4.66 -9.70
CA SER A 9 5.75 -5.77 -9.96
C SER A 9 4.46 -5.25 -10.57
N GLU A 10 3.78 -6.10 -11.36
CA GLU A 10 2.46 -5.78 -11.90
C GLU A 10 1.36 -5.87 -10.85
N ARG A 11 1.34 -6.92 -10.02
CA ARG A 11 0.22 -7.22 -9.09
C ARG A 11 0.63 -7.62 -7.68
N ILE A 12 1.92 -7.89 -7.41
CA ILE A 12 2.36 -8.33 -6.09
C ILE A 12 2.63 -7.12 -5.20
N GLY A 13 1.84 -7.01 -4.13
CA GLY A 13 1.95 -5.96 -3.12
C GLY A 13 1.05 -4.75 -3.38
N GLY A 14 0.75 -4.00 -2.33
CA GLY A 14 -0.19 -2.87 -2.37
C GLY A 14 0.17 -1.78 -3.38
N ALA A 15 1.46 -1.47 -3.53
CA ALA A 15 1.94 -0.50 -4.50
C ALA A 15 1.70 -0.96 -5.96
N ALA A 16 1.87 -2.26 -6.23
CA ALA A 16 1.64 -2.82 -7.56
C ALA A 16 0.15 -2.78 -7.94
N VAL A 17 -0.72 -3.19 -7.02
CA VAL A 17 -2.18 -3.11 -7.20
C VAL A 17 -2.61 -1.67 -7.45
N ALA A 18 -2.11 -0.71 -6.66
CA ALA A 18 -2.44 0.70 -6.82
C ALA A 18 -1.94 1.27 -8.16
N ALA A 19 -0.73 0.93 -8.59
CA ALA A 19 -0.17 1.36 -9.88
C ALA A 19 -0.96 0.78 -11.06
N SER A 20 -1.36 -0.50 -10.99
CA SER A 20 -2.19 -1.16 -12.00
C SER A 20 -3.58 -0.52 -12.09
N ARG A 21 -4.23 -0.29 -10.94
CA ARG A 21 -5.53 0.40 -10.87
C ARG A 21 -5.45 1.83 -11.42
N LEU A 22 -4.35 2.54 -11.12
CA LEU A 22 -4.14 3.89 -11.68
C LEU A 22 -3.97 3.85 -13.20
N MET A 23 -3.23 2.88 -13.74
CA MET A 23 -3.10 2.71 -15.18
C MET A 23 -4.47 2.54 -15.84
N GLU A 24 -5.31 1.66 -15.31
CA GLU A 24 -6.66 1.45 -15.84
C GLU A 24 -7.54 2.70 -15.67
N SER A 25 -7.49 3.34 -14.50
CA SER A 25 -8.21 4.59 -14.25
C SER A 25 -7.86 5.68 -15.27
N LEU A 26 -6.57 5.83 -15.59
CA LEU A 26 -6.10 6.79 -16.59
C LEU A 26 -6.57 6.42 -18.00
N LYS A 27 -6.52 5.14 -18.37
CA LYS A 27 -7.03 4.64 -19.67
C LYS A 27 -8.52 4.90 -19.82
N ASN A 28 -9.30 4.59 -18.80
CA ASN A 28 -10.75 4.82 -18.76
C ASN A 28 -11.13 6.31 -18.84
N ASN A 29 -10.17 7.21 -18.56
CA ASN A 29 -10.33 8.67 -18.63
C ASN A 29 -9.53 9.32 -19.78
N GLY A 30 -9.26 8.58 -20.86
CA GLY A 30 -8.72 9.11 -22.12
C GLY A 30 -7.21 9.29 -22.18
N ILE A 31 -6.45 8.84 -21.20
CA ILE A 31 -4.99 8.87 -21.19
C ILE A 31 -4.42 7.58 -21.77
N LYS A 32 -3.46 7.68 -22.68
CA LYS A 32 -2.71 6.51 -23.18
C LYS A 32 -1.67 6.08 -22.16
N ALA A 33 -2.09 5.31 -21.14
CA ALA A 33 -1.22 4.81 -20.09
C ALA A 33 -0.69 3.41 -20.41
N LYS A 34 0.61 3.19 -20.19
CA LYS A 34 1.27 1.88 -20.16
C LYS A 34 2.02 1.72 -18.85
N MET A 35 2.20 0.48 -18.39
CA MET A 35 2.99 0.18 -17.21
C MET A 35 4.22 -0.66 -17.62
N LEU A 36 5.41 -0.23 -17.21
CA LEU A 36 6.66 -0.97 -17.34
C LEU A 36 6.99 -1.63 -16.00
N VAL A 37 7.14 -2.95 -16.03
CA VAL A 37 7.41 -3.74 -14.82
C VAL A 37 8.62 -4.67 -15.02
N ARG A 38 9.22 -5.06 -13.91
CA ARG A 38 10.20 -6.15 -13.88
C ARG A 38 9.49 -7.51 -13.89
N ASN A 39 8.44 -7.65 -13.06
CA ASN A 39 7.71 -8.89 -12.86
C ASN A 39 6.29 -8.75 -13.42
N LYS A 40 6.10 -9.17 -14.68
CA LYS A 40 4.80 -9.23 -15.34
C LYS A 40 4.09 -10.54 -14.98
N GLN A 41 2.79 -10.48 -14.76
CA GLN A 41 1.98 -11.62 -14.30
C GLN A 41 0.74 -11.88 -15.15
N THR A 42 0.38 -10.96 -16.06
CA THR A 42 -0.76 -11.09 -16.97
C THR A 42 -0.34 -10.90 -18.42
N ASP A 43 -1.20 -11.28 -19.35
CA ASP A 43 -0.98 -11.06 -20.79
C ASP A 43 -1.46 -9.69 -21.27
N GLN A 44 -1.73 -8.77 -20.36
CA GLN A 44 -2.25 -7.45 -20.68
C GLN A 44 -1.27 -6.66 -21.56
N ILE A 45 -1.74 -6.17 -22.71
CA ILE A 45 -0.92 -5.45 -23.71
C ILE A 45 -0.38 -4.12 -23.18
N SER A 46 -1.14 -3.45 -22.29
CA SER A 46 -0.74 -2.19 -21.67
C SER A 46 0.36 -2.36 -20.61
N VAL A 47 0.71 -3.59 -20.24
CA VAL A 47 1.80 -3.92 -19.33
C VAL A 47 2.97 -4.48 -20.11
N VAL A 48 4.12 -3.82 -20.01
CA VAL A 48 5.37 -4.21 -20.67
C VAL A 48 6.35 -4.72 -19.62
N ALA A 49 6.98 -5.86 -19.88
CA ALA A 49 8.01 -6.40 -19.00
C ALA A 49 9.41 -6.02 -19.47
N LEU A 50 10.31 -5.79 -18.52
CA LEU A 50 11.74 -5.82 -18.82
C LEU A 50 12.12 -7.19 -19.38
N LYS A 51 13.03 -7.22 -20.37
CA LYS A 51 13.52 -8.47 -20.94
C LYS A 51 14.13 -9.32 -19.81
N GLN A 52 13.55 -10.49 -19.60
CA GLN A 52 14.03 -11.42 -18.56
C GLN A 52 15.48 -11.83 -18.85
N SER A 53 16.33 -11.69 -17.86
CA SER A 53 17.75 -12.02 -17.97
C SER A 53 18.33 -12.33 -16.59
N TRP A 54 19.40 -13.10 -16.55
CA TRP A 54 20.15 -13.36 -15.31
C TRP A 54 20.62 -12.08 -14.61
N SER A 55 20.81 -11.00 -15.38
CA SER A 55 21.20 -9.71 -14.80
C SER A 55 20.14 -9.13 -13.86
N LEU A 56 18.83 -9.34 -14.13
CA LEU A 56 17.76 -8.90 -13.22
C LEU A 56 17.81 -9.62 -11.88
N VAL A 57 18.11 -10.93 -11.88
CA VAL A 57 18.27 -11.71 -10.65
C VAL A 57 19.47 -11.20 -9.87
N TRP A 58 20.62 -11.01 -10.56
CA TRP A 58 21.84 -10.49 -9.95
C TRP A 58 21.67 -9.09 -9.39
N GLN A 59 20.91 -8.20 -10.02
CA GLN A 59 20.63 -6.86 -9.51
C GLN A 59 19.95 -6.91 -8.16
N PHE A 60 18.94 -7.76 -8.00
CA PHE A 60 18.26 -7.94 -6.73
C PHE A 60 19.19 -8.56 -5.66
N VAL A 61 19.86 -9.66 -6.00
CA VAL A 61 20.74 -10.38 -5.08
C VAL A 61 21.89 -9.49 -4.63
N TRP A 62 22.52 -8.76 -5.55
CA TRP A 62 23.63 -7.87 -5.23
C TRP A 62 23.24 -6.77 -4.26
N GLU A 63 22.08 -6.15 -4.46
CA GLU A 63 21.58 -5.15 -3.50
C GLU A 63 21.42 -5.74 -2.09
N ARG A 64 20.83 -6.93 -1.99
CA ARG A 64 20.68 -7.63 -0.69
C ARG A 64 22.02 -7.99 -0.07
N ILE A 65 23.00 -8.43 -0.86
CA ILE A 65 24.37 -8.72 -0.37
C ILE A 65 25.03 -7.47 0.20
N VAL A 66 24.93 -6.33 -0.48
CA VAL A 66 25.52 -5.06 -0.02
C VAL A 66 24.88 -4.61 1.30
N ILE A 67 23.56 -4.70 1.42
CA ILE A 67 22.85 -4.38 2.66
C ILE A 67 23.23 -5.37 3.78
N TRP A 68 23.24 -6.67 3.49
CA TRP A 68 23.62 -7.71 4.44
C TRP A 68 25.05 -7.53 4.97
N LYS A 69 26.02 -7.21 4.10
CA LYS A 69 27.38 -6.87 4.49
C LYS A 69 27.43 -5.61 5.37
N ALA A 70 26.68 -4.56 4.98
CA ALA A 70 26.60 -3.33 5.78
C ALA A 70 25.91 -3.55 7.13
N ASN A 71 25.09 -4.59 7.25
CA ASN A 71 24.42 -5.00 8.48
C ASN A 71 25.20 -6.08 9.25
N HIS A 72 26.52 -6.16 9.04
CA HIS A 72 27.41 -7.13 9.67
C HIS A 72 26.90 -8.57 9.60
N PHE A 73 26.44 -8.99 8.39
CA PHE A 73 25.93 -10.31 8.08
C PHE A 73 24.67 -10.73 8.85
N LYS A 74 23.96 -9.78 9.50
CA LYS A 74 22.66 -10.05 10.13
C LYS A 74 21.54 -9.93 9.11
N LYS A 75 20.50 -10.79 9.25
CA LYS A 75 19.35 -10.82 8.36
C LYS A 75 18.20 -9.90 8.81
N ASN A 76 18.31 -9.30 10.00
CA ASN A 76 17.30 -8.42 10.54
C ASN A 76 17.13 -7.19 9.64
N ASP A 77 15.90 -6.77 9.44
CA ASP A 77 15.51 -5.59 8.65
C ASP A 77 16.06 -5.55 7.20
N LEU A 78 16.53 -6.71 6.66
CA LEU A 78 17.10 -6.80 5.31
C LEU A 78 16.16 -6.30 4.21
N PHE A 79 14.85 -6.41 4.40
CA PHE A 79 13.81 -5.96 3.50
C PHE A 79 13.09 -4.68 3.98
N ALA A 80 13.48 -4.11 5.12
CA ALA A 80 12.98 -2.82 5.58
C ALA A 80 13.70 -1.64 4.91
N VAL A 81 14.78 -1.92 4.17
CA VAL A 81 15.63 -0.92 3.52
C VAL A 81 15.98 -1.31 2.09
N ASP A 82 16.13 -0.32 1.23
CA ASP A 82 16.64 -0.41 -0.14
C ASP A 82 17.62 0.71 -0.43
N ILE A 83 18.65 0.42 -1.24
CA ILE A 83 19.72 1.37 -1.55
C ILE A 83 19.77 1.78 -3.02
N ALA A 84 19.00 1.12 -3.87
CA ALA A 84 18.92 1.36 -5.30
C ALA A 84 20.29 1.50 -5.98
N ASN A 85 21.22 0.60 -5.62
CA ASN A 85 22.57 0.59 -6.18
C ASN A 85 22.66 -0.15 -7.52
N THR A 86 21.63 -0.93 -7.85
CA THR A 86 21.50 -1.71 -9.09
C THR A 86 20.13 -1.46 -9.73
N GLY A 87 20.04 -1.67 -11.03
CA GLY A 87 18.79 -1.50 -11.78
C GLY A 87 19.04 -1.47 -13.28
N THR A 88 17.97 -1.45 -14.06
CA THR A 88 18.01 -1.48 -15.54
C THR A 88 17.82 -0.08 -16.11
N ASP A 89 18.64 0.26 -17.13
CA ASP A 89 18.43 1.48 -17.89
C ASP A 89 17.25 1.29 -18.85
N ILE A 90 16.21 2.07 -18.63
CA ILE A 90 14.96 2.01 -19.40
C ILE A 90 14.85 3.15 -20.41
N THR A 91 15.80 4.08 -20.42
CA THR A 91 15.73 5.29 -21.26
C THR A 91 15.80 4.99 -22.76
N THR A 92 16.33 3.84 -23.14
CA THR A 92 16.41 3.38 -24.54
C THR A 92 15.17 2.62 -25.02
N LEU A 93 14.25 2.29 -24.12
CA LEU A 93 13.05 1.53 -24.49
C LEU A 93 12.06 2.38 -25.31
N PRO A 94 11.39 1.79 -26.31
CA PRO A 94 10.40 2.50 -27.13
C PRO A 94 9.29 3.15 -26.27
N GLU A 95 8.83 2.46 -25.22
CA GLU A 95 7.79 2.97 -24.31
C GLU A 95 8.25 4.23 -23.58
N PHE A 96 9.51 4.26 -23.15
CA PHE A 96 10.10 5.45 -22.52
C PHE A 96 10.21 6.60 -23.52
N GLN A 97 10.75 6.33 -24.72
CA GLN A 97 10.93 7.34 -25.74
C GLN A 97 9.60 7.99 -26.17
N GLN A 98 8.54 7.21 -26.27
CA GLN A 98 7.22 7.66 -26.69
C GLN A 98 6.42 8.36 -25.58
N ALA A 99 6.82 8.23 -24.31
CA ALA A 99 6.09 8.80 -23.18
C ALA A 99 6.22 10.33 -23.14
N ASP A 100 5.11 11.02 -22.86
CA ASP A 100 5.09 12.45 -22.55
C ASP A 100 5.41 12.70 -21.08
N VAL A 101 5.04 11.77 -20.19
CA VAL A 101 5.24 11.83 -18.73
C VAL A 101 5.77 10.49 -18.25
N ILE A 102 6.77 10.51 -17.38
CA ILE A 102 7.27 9.35 -16.66
C ILE A 102 6.70 9.37 -15.22
N HIS A 103 6.03 8.30 -14.86
CA HIS A 103 5.40 8.19 -13.55
C HIS A 103 6.00 7.04 -12.74
N LEU A 104 6.86 7.38 -11.78
CA LEU A 104 7.51 6.42 -10.90
C LEU A 104 6.57 6.04 -9.74
N HIS A 105 6.49 4.75 -9.46
CA HIS A 105 5.83 4.20 -8.28
C HIS A 105 6.85 3.52 -7.36
N TRP A 106 6.71 2.23 -7.10
CA TRP A 106 7.65 1.47 -6.29
C TRP A 106 8.71 0.82 -7.19
N ILE A 107 9.92 1.40 -7.21
CA ILE A 107 10.98 1.10 -8.20
C ILE A 107 12.19 0.38 -7.59
N ASN A 108 12.03 -0.13 -6.39
CA ASN A 108 13.08 -0.76 -5.59
C ASN A 108 13.37 -2.21 -6.02
N GLN A 109 14.23 -2.90 -5.29
CA GLN A 109 14.59 -4.30 -5.50
C GLN A 109 15.17 -4.59 -6.89
N GLY A 110 16.05 -3.73 -7.37
CA GLY A 110 16.77 -3.91 -8.63
C GLY A 110 15.97 -3.51 -9.89
N MET A 111 14.83 -2.82 -9.76
CA MET A 111 14.14 -2.25 -10.92
C MET A 111 14.91 -1.03 -11.47
N LEU A 112 15.12 -0.01 -10.66
CA LEU A 112 15.89 1.17 -11.01
C LEU A 112 16.96 1.47 -9.95
N SER A 113 18.16 1.79 -10.40
CA SER A 113 19.21 2.37 -9.55
C SER A 113 19.09 3.89 -9.49
N LEU A 114 19.73 4.53 -8.49
CA LEU A 114 19.86 6.00 -8.46
C LEU A 114 20.52 6.54 -9.73
N LYS A 115 21.46 5.78 -10.33
CA LYS A 115 22.08 6.12 -11.63
C LYS A 115 21.06 6.08 -12.78
N ASN A 116 20.16 5.10 -12.78
CA ASN A 116 19.09 5.03 -13.79
C ASN A 116 18.08 6.19 -13.61
N ILE A 117 17.71 6.50 -12.37
CA ILE A 117 16.84 7.65 -12.08
C ILE A 117 17.50 8.95 -12.56
N LYS A 118 18.82 9.14 -12.34
CA LYS A 118 19.55 10.29 -12.89
C LYS A 118 19.42 10.40 -14.41
N LYS A 119 19.51 9.28 -15.13
CA LYS A 119 19.33 9.26 -16.60
C LYS A 119 17.89 9.62 -17.01
N ILE A 120 16.89 9.10 -16.27
CA ILE A 120 15.48 9.43 -16.49
C ILE A 120 15.27 10.96 -16.34
N LEU A 121 15.77 11.53 -15.26
CA LEU A 121 15.64 12.96 -15.00
C LEU A 121 16.40 13.81 -16.04
N ALA A 122 17.60 13.38 -16.45
CA ALA A 122 18.40 14.04 -17.48
C ALA A 122 17.78 13.98 -18.88
N SER A 123 16.76 13.13 -19.11
CA SER A 123 16.05 13.09 -20.40
C SER A 123 15.17 14.32 -20.67
N GLY A 124 14.96 15.18 -19.69
CA GLY A 124 14.09 16.35 -19.78
C GLY A 124 12.59 16.03 -19.76
N LYS A 125 12.19 14.75 -19.69
CA LYS A 125 10.77 14.39 -19.58
C LYS A 125 10.23 14.72 -18.18
N PRO A 126 9.00 15.27 -18.07
CA PRO A 126 8.36 15.51 -16.78
C PRO A 126 8.24 14.21 -15.96
N VAL A 127 8.61 14.28 -14.68
CA VAL A 127 8.59 13.11 -13.77
C VAL A 127 7.64 13.37 -12.60
N VAL A 128 6.70 12.45 -12.42
CA VAL A 128 5.87 12.31 -11.22
C VAL A 128 6.34 11.08 -10.44
N TRP A 129 6.37 11.16 -9.12
CA TRP A 129 6.72 10.02 -8.28
C TRP A 129 5.68 9.80 -7.20
N THR A 130 4.85 8.78 -7.38
CA THR A 130 3.89 8.36 -6.33
C THR A 130 4.60 7.54 -5.26
N MET A 131 4.54 8.05 -4.04
CA MET A 131 5.15 7.45 -2.86
C MET A 131 4.14 6.52 -2.18
N HIS A 132 4.42 5.22 -2.21
CA HIS A 132 3.65 4.20 -1.48
C HIS A 132 4.19 3.97 -0.07
N ASP A 133 5.42 4.37 0.18
CA ASP A 133 6.13 4.34 1.45
C ASP A 133 7.08 5.54 1.57
N MET A 134 7.88 5.59 2.63
CA MET A 134 8.78 6.70 2.90
C MET A 134 10.12 6.63 2.15
N TRP A 135 10.37 5.59 1.36
CA TRP A 135 11.69 5.43 0.73
C TRP A 135 12.15 6.63 -0.11
N PRO A 136 11.29 7.30 -0.92
CA PRO A 136 11.71 8.48 -1.66
C PRO A 136 12.15 9.66 -0.76
N CYS A 137 11.59 9.78 0.45
CA CYS A 137 11.87 10.87 1.38
C CYS A 137 12.84 10.51 2.51
N THR A 138 13.39 9.30 2.54
CA THR A 138 14.41 8.84 3.52
C THR A 138 15.70 8.47 2.83
N GLY A 139 16.76 8.15 3.62
CA GLY A 139 18.00 7.60 3.07
C GLY A 139 17.78 6.24 2.41
N ILE A 140 17.31 5.26 3.19
CA ILE A 140 17.19 3.86 2.75
C ILE A 140 15.93 3.14 3.20
N CYS A 141 15.21 3.62 4.24
CA CYS A 141 14.11 2.88 4.86
C CYS A 141 12.75 3.16 4.20
N HIS A 142 11.90 2.12 4.17
CA HIS A 142 10.52 2.21 3.68
C HIS A 142 9.57 2.83 4.72
N HIS A 143 9.82 2.59 5.99
CA HIS A 143 9.09 3.19 7.12
C HIS A 143 10.11 3.66 8.15
N ALA A 144 10.10 4.94 8.49
CA ALA A 144 11.08 5.50 9.44
C ALA A 144 10.77 5.14 10.90
N ARG A 145 9.56 4.64 11.19
CA ARG A 145 9.07 4.39 12.55
C ARG A 145 9.21 5.65 13.41
N GLN A 146 9.99 5.58 14.49
CA GLN A 146 10.24 6.73 15.39
C GLN A 146 11.45 7.59 14.95
N CYS A 147 12.14 7.22 13.87
CA CYS A 147 13.33 7.95 13.41
C CYS A 147 12.93 9.20 12.63
N THR A 148 13.41 10.37 13.08
CA THR A 148 13.17 11.68 12.44
C THR A 148 14.40 12.22 11.70
N ARG A 149 15.49 11.46 11.59
CA ARG A 149 16.74 11.94 10.96
C ARG A 149 16.59 12.32 9.50
N TYR A 150 15.62 11.76 8.78
CA TYR A 150 15.34 12.15 7.40
C TYR A 150 14.91 13.63 7.24
N GLU A 151 14.48 14.27 8.33
CA GLU A 151 14.12 15.68 8.34
C GLU A 151 15.34 16.61 8.19
N GLN A 152 16.53 16.10 8.49
CA GLN A 152 17.80 16.82 8.38
C GLN A 152 18.82 16.04 7.53
N GLU A 153 19.33 14.94 8.05
CA GLU A 153 20.34 14.09 7.40
C GLU A 153 20.30 12.67 7.98
N CYS A 154 20.11 11.67 7.12
CA CYS A 154 20.13 10.28 7.56
C CYS A 154 21.55 9.83 7.91
N HIS A 155 21.70 9.29 9.11
CA HIS A 155 22.93 8.66 9.63
C HIS A 155 22.58 7.83 10.87
N HIS A 156 23.49 7.00 11.39
CA HIS A 156 23.26 6.11 12.55
C HIS A 156 21.92 5.39 12.43
N CYS A 157 21.71 4.74 11.28
CA CYS A 157 20.41 4.18 10.91
C CYS A 157 20.00 3.05 11.85
N PRO A 158 18.78 3.08 12.45
CA PRO A 158 18.33 2.03 13.37
C PRO A 158 18.08 0.69 12.68
N PHE A 159 17.97 0.68 11.35
CA PHE A 159 17.82 -0.55 10.55
C PHE A 159 19.13 -1.18 10.13
N LEU A 160 20.26 -0.53 10.44
CA LEU A 160 21.61 -1.07 10.28
C LEU A 160 22.14 -1.51 11.63
N TYR A 161 23.18 -2.33 11.63
CA TYR A 161 23.80 -2.85 12.85
C TYR A 161 24.14 -1.73 13.85
N CYS A 162 23.90 -1.98 15.14
CA CYS A 162 24.26 -1.09 16.23
C CYS A 162 25.78 -0.78 16.18
N GLY A 163 26.14 0.47 15.96
CA GLY A 163 27.54 0.89 15.71
C GLY A 163 27.75 1.44 14.31
N SER A 164 26.70 1.47 13.45
CA SER A 164 26.74 2.24 12.22
C SER A 164 27.13 3.68 12.55
N GLY A 165 28.25 4.16 11.98
CA GLY A 165 28.77 5.48 12.26
C GLY A 165 28.01 6.59 11.52
N LYS A 166 28.46 7.85 11.73
CA LYS A 166 27.88 9.01 11.02
C LYS A 166 27.93 8.87 9.49
N ARG A 167 28.89 8.09 8.93
CA ARG A 167 29.02 7.85 7.48
C ARG A 167 28.57 6.46 7.06
N ASP A 168 27.49 5.94 7.67
CA ASP A 168 26.93 4.65 7.37
C ASP A 168 26.30 4.59 5.96
N LEU A 169 25.71 3.44 5.61
CA LEU A 169 25.09 3.24 4.31
C LEU A 169 23.91 4.20 4.08
N SER A 170 23.13 4.51 5.14
CA SER A 170 21.99 5.43 5.04
C SER A 170 22.44 6.86 4.70
N TYR A 171 23.53 7.32 5.29
CA TYR A 171 24.13 8.62 4.99
C TYR A 171 24.60 8.72 3.55
N ARG A 172 25.34 7.71 3.09
CA ARG A 172 25.85 7.70 1.70
C ARG A 172 24.77 7.71 0.65
N VAL A 173 23.68 6.96 0.89
CA VAL A 173 22.54 6.94 -0.03
C VAL A 173 21.73 8.24 0.06
N PHE A 174 21.57 8.78 1.27
CA PHE A 174 20.91 10.07 1.47
C PHE A 174 21.61 11.20 0.68
N LEU A 175 22.94 11.30 0.74
CA LEU A 175 23.69 12.30 -0.02
C LEU A 175 23.51 12.13 -1.54
N LYS A 176 23.54 10.89 -2.04
CA LYS A 176 23.30 10.59 -3.46
C LYS A 176 21.89 11.00 -3.90
N LYS A 177 20.86 10.73 -3.08
CA LYS A 177 19.50 11.18 -3.35
C LYS A 177 19.39 12.70 -3.32
N LYS A 178 20.04 13.35 -2.35
CA LYS A 178 20.06 14.82 -2.25
C LYS A 178 20.63 15.46 -3.51
N GLU A 179 21.79 15.02 -3.97
CA GLU A 179 22.39 15.48 -5.24
C GLU A 179 21.46 15.23 -6.43
N LEU A 180 20.90 14.02 -6.50
CA LEU A 180 20.01 13.61 -7.57
C LEU A 180 18.75 14.49 -7.66
N TYR A 181 18.09 14.73 -6.53
CA TYR A 181 16.84 15.49 -6.49
C TYR A 181 17.08 16.97 -6.73
N GLN A 182 18.15 17.54 -6.21
CA GLN A 182 18.49 18.95 -6.44
C GLN A 182 18.78 19.28 -7.92
N SER A 183 19.14 18.28 -8.73
CA SER A 183 19.51 18.52 -10.13
C SER A 183 18.32 18.69 -11.10
N HIS A 184 17.12 18.23 -10.73
CA HIS A 184 15.96 18.25 -11.62
C HIS A 184 14.64 18.36 -10.84
N PRO A 185 13.62 19.03 -11.37
CA PRO A 185 12.32 19.12 -10.75
C PRO A 185 11.61 17.74 -10.80
N ILE A 186 11.09 17.32 -9.65
CA ILE A 186 10.25 16.13 -9.51
C ILE A 186 8.98 16.53 -8.78
N THR A 187 7.83 16.05 -9.26
CA THR A 187 6.57 16.18 -8.53
C THR A 187 6.32 14.91 -7.73
N PHE A 188 6.35 15.00 -6.42
CA PHE A 188 6.07 13.89 -5.52
C PHE A 188 4.58 13.87 -5.14
N VAL A 189 3.98 12.68 -5.21
CA VAL A 189 2.59 12.46 -4.82
C VAL A 189 2.58 11.42 -3.70
N ALA A 190 2.09 11.79 -2.53
CA ALA A 190 1.86 10.86 -1.42
C ALA A 190 0.47 10.24 -1.53
N CYS A 191 0.32 8.95 -1.17
CA CYS A 191 -0.99 8.30 -1.20
C CYS A 191 -1.91 8.75 -0.05
N SER A 192 -1.38 9.39 1.00
CA SER A 192 -2.12 9.90 2.15
C SER A 192 -1.61 11.27 2.57
N HIS A 193 -2.43 12.05 3.27
CA HIS A 193 -1.99 13.29 3.90
C HIS A 193 -0.96 13.04 5.01
N TRP A 194 -1.06 11.89 5.71
CA TRP A 194 -0.05 11.47 6.66
C TRP A 194 1.34 11.39 6.00
N LEU A 195 1.45 10.69 4.87
CA LEU A 195 2.73 10.58 4.16
C LEU A 195 3.14 11.91 3.52
N GLU A 196 2.21 12.72 3.01
CA GLU A 196 2.49 14.07 2.52
C GLU A 196 3.15 14.91 3.61
N ASN A 197 2.59 14.92 4.82
CA ASN A 197 3.11 15.67 5.95
C ASN A 197 4.52 15.23 6.36
N LEU A 198 4.80 13.92 6.34
CA LEU A 198 6.14 13.39 6.58
C LEU A 198 7.12 13.76 5.46
N ALA A 199 6.68 13.64 4.22
CA ALA A 199 7.47 13.97 3.04
C ALA A 199 7.87 15.46 3.00
N ARG A 200 6.95 16.36 3.34
CA ARG A 200 7.21 17.81 3.43
C ARG A 200 8.27 18.17 4.48
N LYS A 201 8.42 17.36 5.54
CA LYS A 201 9.48 17.54 6.54
C LYS A 201 10.83 17.03 6.07
N SER A 202 10.87 16.19 5.05
CA SER A 202 12.13 15.59 4.57
C SER A 202 13.05 16.62 3.95
N ALA A 203 14.31 16.63 4.39
CA ALA A 203 15.35 17.46 3.79
C ALA A 203 15.67 17.10 2.33
N LEU A 204 15.35 15.88 1.89
CA LEU A 204 15.51 15.46 0.50
C LEU A 204 14.49 16.11 -0.43
N LEU A 205 13.28 16.37 0.05
CA LEU A 205 12.19 16.88 -0.77
C LEU A 205 11.99 18.39 -0.65
N LYS A 206 12.85 19.06 0.10
CA LYS A 206 12.81 20.52 0.25
C LYS A 206 12.98 21.20 -1.11
N GLY A 207 12.01 22.06 -1.47
CA GLY A 207 11.99 22.76 -2.77
C GLY A 207 11.26 22.01 -3.88
N HIS A 208 10.83 20.76 -3.65
CA HIS A 208 9.98 20.04 -4.60
C HIS A 208 8.49 20.21 -4.32
N THR A 209 7.68 20.03 -5.36
CA THR A 209 6.22 19.93 -5.20
C THR A 209 5.89 18.60 -4.54
N VAL A 210 5.21 18.65 -3.39
CA VAL A 210 4.65 17.48 -2.70
C VAL A 210 3.16 17.70 -2.52
N THR A 211 2.35 16.74 -2.97
CA THR A 211 0.89 16.76 -2.84
C THR A 211 0.37 15.37 -2.45
N SER A 212 -0.87 15.28 -2.00
CA SER A 212 -1.51 14.00 -1.72
C SER A 212 -2.57 13.66 -2.75
N ILE A 213 -2.52 12.45 -3.32
CA ILE A 213 -3.58 11.84 -4.13
C ILE A 213 -3.68 10.37 -3.71
N PRO A 214 -4.81 9.92 -3.16
CA PRO A 214 -4.97 8.54 -2.73
C PRO A 214 -4.95 7.54 -3.90
N ASN A 215 -4.85 6.24 -3.57
CA ASN A 215 -4.94 5.18 -4.54
C ASN A 215 -6.36 5.09 -5.13
N PRO A 216 -6.51 4.74 -6.41
CA PRO A 216 -7.83 4.52 -7.01
C PRO A 216 -8.37 3.13 -6.70
N ILE A 217 -9.71 3.02 -6.71
CA ILE A 217 -10.42 1.76 -6.72
C ILE A 217 -11.53 1.76 -7.78
N ASN A 218 -11.73 0.60 -8.40
CA ASN A 218 -12.83 0.40 -9.33
C ASN A 218 -14.16 0.22 -8.57
N THR A 219 -14.88 1.31 -8.36
CA THR A 219 -16.16 1.32 -7.65
C THR A 219 -17.33 0.74 -8.46
N ASN A 220 -17.13 0.37 -9.74
CA ASN A 220 -18.09 -0.42 -10.49
C ASN A 220 -17.97 -1.91 -10.17
N LEU A 221 -16.78 -2.37 -9.79
CA LEU A 221 -16.50 -3.73 -9.38
C LEU A 221 -16.69 -3.89 -7.86
N PHE A 222 -15.97 -3.09 -7.06
CA PHE A 222 -16.09 -3.06 -5.61
C PHE A 222 -17.28 -2.18 -5.23
N LYS A 223 -18.43 -2.80 -5.03
CA LYS A 223 -19.68 -2.14 -4.66
C LYS A 223 -20.55 -3.07 -3.81
N PRO A 224 -21.52 -2.54 -3.07
CA PRO A 224 -22.46 -3.35 -2.31
C PRO A 224 -23.30 -4.25 -3.21
N HIS A 225 -23.49 -5.50 -2.78
CA HIS A 225 -24.47 -6.44 -3.33
C HIS A 225 -25.00 -7.37 -2.23
N SER A 226 -25.89 -8.32 -2.59
CA SER A 226 -26.52 -9.21 -1.61
C SER A 226 -25.50 -9.99 -0.77
N ALA A 227 -25.52 -9.77 0.54
CA ALA A 227 -24.68 -10.53 1.49
C ALA A 227 -25.05 -12.02 1.50
N GLU A 228 -26.33 -12.35 1.36
CA GLU A 228 -26.79 -13.75 1.28
C GLU A 228 -26.19 -14.46 0.07
N GLU A 229 -26.22 -13.83 -1.11
CA GLU A 229 -25.61 -14.39 -2.32
C GLU A 229 -24.08 -14.51 -2.17
N ALA A 230 -23.42 -13.50 -1.62
CA ALA A 230 -22.00 -13.49 -1.36
C ALA A 230 -21.58 -14.62 -0.41
N ARG A 231 -22.29 -14.79 0.71
CA ARG A 231 -22.07 -15.90 1.66
C ARG A 231 -22.23 -17.26 1.00
N ARG A 232 -23.24 -17.44 0.15
CA ARG A 232 -23.47 -18.69 -0.59
C ARG A 232 -22.32 -19.00 -1.56
N LYS A 233 -21.86 -18.00 -2.33
CA LYS A 233 -20.72 -18.13 -3.25
C LYS A 233 -19.42 -18.47 -2.54
N CYS A 234 -19.23 -17.90 -1.35
CA CYS A 234 -18.06 -18.12 -0.50
C CYS A 234 -18.15 -19.37 0.39
N ALA A 235 -19.23 -20.14 0.33
CA ALA A 235 -19.51 -21.27 1.23
C ALA A 235 -19.46 -20.87 2.72
N LEU A 236 -19.93 -19.67 3.05
CA LEU A 236 -20.00 -19.13 4.41
C LEU A 236 -21.38 -19.32 5.02
N PRO A 237 -21.51 -19.32 6.36
CA PRO A 237 -22.80 -19.47 7.03
C PRO A 237 -23.76 -18.33 6.68
N GLN A 238 -25.04 -18.67 6.50
CA GLN A 238 -26.08 -17.68 6.15
C GLN A 238 -26.53 -16.88 7.37
N GLN A 239 -26.31 -17.38 8.56
CA GLN A 239 -26.67 -16.74 9.83
C GLN A 239 -25.43 -16.41 10.65
N GLY A 240 -25.60 -15.55 11.64
CA GLY A 240 -24.52 -15.06 12.49
C GLY A 240 -23.75 -13.91 11.89
N LYS A 241 -22.82 -13.39 12.66
CA LYS A 241 -21.93 -12.28 12.29
C LYS A 241 -20.59 -12.81 11.75
N LEU A 242 -20.02 -12.12 10.79
CA LEU A 242 -18.74 -12.48 10.19
C LEU A 242 -17.77 -11.30 10.23
N LEU A 243 -16.62 -11.52 10.86
CA LEU A 243 -15.50 -10.58 10.91
C LEU A 243 -14.44 -11.02 9.90
N LEU A 244 -13.92 -10.11 9.11
CA LEU A 244 -12.87 -10.37 8.13
C LEU A 244 -11.53 -9.78 8.57
N PHE A 245 -10.49 -10.60 8.53
CA PHE A 245 -9.09 -10.20 8.61
C PHE A 245 -8.35 -10.72 7.38
N GLY A 246 -7.51 -9.89 6.75
CA GLY A 246 -6.80 -10.32 5.56
C GLY A 246 -5.49 -9.61 5.32
N SER A 247 -4.49 -10.37 4.85
CA SER A 247 -3.22 -9.85 4.36
C SER A 247 -2.58 -10.83 3.39
N VAL A 248 -1.61 -10.38 2.58
CA VAL A 248 -0.87 -11.27 1.67
C VAL A 248 -0.20 -12.43 2.43
N LYS A 249 0.33 -12.15 3.62
CA LYS A 249 0.93 -13.12 4.52
C LYS A 249 0.43 -12.86 5.94
N ILE A 250 -0.36 -13.80 6.48
CA ILE A 250 -0.97 -13.66 7.81
C ILE A 250 0.08 -13.49 8.91
N THR A 251 1.22 -14.16 8.79
CA THR A 251 2.32 -14.10 9.77
C THR A 251 3.18 -12.82 9.69
N ASP A 252 2.82 -11.85 8.84
CA ASP A 252 3.51 -10.54 8.83
C ASP A 252 3.14 -9.74 10.07
N LYS A 253 4.09 -9.65 11.01
CA LYS A 253 3.90 -8.95 12.29
C LYS A 253 3.49 -7.48 12.13
N ARG A 254 3.86 -6.83 11.02
CA ARG A 254 3.45 -5.45 10.74
C ARG A 254 1.94 -5.32 10.54
N LYS A 255 1.26 -6.41 10.16
CA LYS A 255 -0.20 -6.47 10.01
C LYS A 255 -0.94 -6.70 11.32
N GLY A 256 -0.19 -6.85 12.44
CA GLY A 256 -0.75 -6.85 13.79
C GLY A 256 -1.53 -8.09 14.17
N ILE A 257 -1.18 -9.26 13.61
CA ILE A 257 -1.88 -10.52 13.87
C ILE A 257 -1.99 -10.84 15.37
N ASP A 258 -0.95 -10.53 16.16
CA ASP A 258 -0.94 -10.77 17.60
C ASP A 258 -2.05 -9.94 18.29
N TYR A 259 -2.27 -8.69 17.87
CA TYR A 259 -3.36 -7.83 18.39
C TYR A 259 -4.74 -8.34 17.99
N MET A 260 -4.87 -8.90 16.77
CA MET A 260 -6.12 -9.54 16.33
C MET A 260 -6.47 -10.74 17.21
N ILE A 261 -5.49 -11.60 17.48
CA ILE A 261 -5.68 -12.80 18.33
C ILE A 261 -6.10 -12.39 19.75
N GLU A 262 -5.38 -11.46 20.36
CA GLU A 262 -5.67 -11.01 21.72
C GLU A 262 -7.03 -10.28 21.82
N ALA A 263 -7.40 -9.48 20.81
CA ALA A 263 -8.71 -8.85 20.75
C ALA A 263 -9.85 -9.88 20.65
N CYS A 264 -9.68 -10.92 19.84
CA CYS A 264 -10.65 -12.01 19.76
C CYS A 264 -10.79 -12.78 21.08
N LYS A 265 -9.70 -13.03 21.79
CA LYS A 265 -9.74 -13.67 23.14
C LYS A 265 -10.50 -12.79 24.12
N LEU A 266 -10.19 -11.49 24.15
CA LEU A 266 -10.85 -10.54 25.03
C LEU A 266 -12.36 -10.43 24.72
N LEU A 267 -12.75 -10.42 23.45
CA LEU A 267 -14.16 -10.45 23.05
C LEU A 267 -14.88 -11.70 23.52
N ALA A 268 -14.27 -12.89 23.37
CA ALA A 268 -14.85 -14.15 23.81
C ALA A 268 -14.96 -14.28 25.33
N GLU A 269 -14.12 -13.55 26.08
CA GLU A 269 -14.17 -13.47 27.55
C GLU A 269 -15.25 -12.49 28.01
N LYS A 270 -15.27 -11.26 27.46
CA LYS A 270 -16.22 -10.20 27.85
C LYS A 270 -17.65 -10.46 27.33
N HIS A 271 -17.77 -11.13 26.17
CA HIS A 271 -19.01 -11.37 25.44
C HIS A 271 -19.11 -12.85 25.03
N PRO A 272 -19.37 -13.77 25.99
CA PRO A 272 -19.41 -15.21 25.72
C PRO A 272 -20.44 -15.65 24.67
N GLU A 273 -21.53 -14.88 24.51
CA GLU A 273 -22.57 -15.10 23.49
C GLU A 273 -22.00 -15.07 22.07
N LEU A 274 -20.98 -14.25 21.80
CA LEU A 274 -20.34 -14.16 20.51
C LEU A 274 -19.66 -15.47 20.06
N LYS A 275 -19.36 -16.40 20.99
CA LYS A 275 -18.76 -17.69 20.63
C LYS A 275 -19.63 -18.53 19.68
N SER A 276 -20.95 -18.38 19.79
CA SER A 276 -21.91 -19.07 18.93
C SER A 276 -22.35 -18.23 17.72
N GLU A 277 -22.18 -16.91 17.77
CA GLU A 277 -22.73 -15.98 16.80
C GLU A 277 -21.70 -15.39 15.84
N LEU A 278 -20.41 -15.33 16.24
CA LEU A 278 -19.34 -14.72 15.47
C LEU A 278 -18.44 -15.76 14.79
N GLY A 279 -18.30 -15.64 13.47
CA GLY A 279 -17.27 -16.33 12.68
C GLY A 279 -16.17 -15.37 12.24
N VAL A 280 -14.97 -15.89 12.06
CA VAL A 280 -13.82 -15.12 11.57
C VAL A 280 -13.40 -15.63 10.20
N VAL A 281 -13.56 -14.81 9.19
CA VAL A 281 -13.08 -15.05 7.83
C VAL A 281 -11.64 -14.54 7.73
N VAL A 282 -10.73 -15.36 7.22
CA VAL A 282 -9.32 -15.00 7.10
C VAL A 282 -8.83 -15.30 5.69
N PHE A 283 -8.32 -14.30 4.97
CA PHE A 283 -7.65 -14.55 3.69
C PHE A 283 -6.16 -14.20 3.72
N GLY A 284 -5.38 -14.99 3.01
CA GLY A 284 -3.93 -14.83 2.86
C GLY A 284 -3.17 -16.13 3.05
N ASN A 285 -1.89 -16.12 2.69
CA ASN A 285 -1.05 -17.30 2.86
C ASN A 285 -0.97 -17.73 4.33
N GLN A 286 -1.17 -19.01 4.58
CA GLN A 286 -1.15 -19.65 5.91
C GLN A 286 -2.37 -19.28 6.78
N SER A 287 -3.51 -18.93 6.19
CA SER A 287 -4.75 -18.57 6.92
C SER A 287 -5.29 -19.71 7.80
N GLU A 288 -5.04 -20.98 7.43
CA GLU A 288 -5.46 -22.16 8.18
C GLU A 288 -4.87 -22.20 9.61
N GLN A 289 -3.70 -21.59 9.83
CA GLN A 289 -3.09 -21.54 11.16
C GLN A 289 -3.95 -20.80 12.18
N MET A 290 -4.87 -19.96 11.72
CA MET A 290 -5.75 -19.17 12.60
C MET A 290 -6.82 -20.02 13.29
N GLU A 291 -7.16 -21.20 12.77
CA GLU A 291 -8.16 -22.09 13.36
C GLU A 291 -7.82 -22.52 14.79
N HIS A 292 -6.51 -22.65 15.09
CA HIS A 292 -6.03 -23.05 16.41
C HIS A 292 -5.73 -21.87 17.34
N LEU A 293 -5.76 -20.65 16.84
CA LEU A 293 -5.35 -19.46 17.59
C LEU A 293 -6.52 -18.61 18.05
N LEU A 294 -7.67 -18.70 17.36
CA LEU A 294 -8.85 -17.90 17.64
C LEU A 294 -9.91 -18.67 18.42
N PRO A 295 -10.64 -18.01 19.34
CA PRO A 295 -11.71 -18.63 20.11
C PRO A 295 -13.05 -18.75 19.36
N PHE A 296 -13.09 -18.28 18.11
CA PHE A 296 -14.24 -18.28 17.22
C PHE A 296 -14.05 -19.25 16.08
N LYS A 297 -15.13 -19.67 15.42
CA LYS A 297 -15.03 -20.49 14.20
C LYS A 297 -14.35 -19.73 13.10
N VAL A 298 -13.31 -20.31 12.50
CA VAL A 298 -12.52 -19.68 11.44
C VAL A 298 -12.91 -20.26 10.08
N TYR A 299 -12.96 -19.39 9.08
CA TYR A 299 -13.19 -19.73 7.68
C TYR A 299 -11.99 -19.25 6.87
N PRO A 300 -10.98 -20.11 6.66
CA PRO A 300 -9.76 -19.73 5.98
C PRO A 300 -9.94 -19.69 4.45
N PHE A 301 -9.53 -18.60 3.85
CA PHE A 301 -9.31 -18.45 2.42
C PHE A 301 -7.81 -18.30 2.20
N ASN A 302 -7.23 -19.13 1.36
CA ASN A 302 -5.84 -18.97 0.95
C ASN A 302 -5.61 -17.62 0.25
N PHE A 303 -4.47 -17.43 -0.38
CA PHE A 303 -4.22 -16.20 -1.12
C PHE A 303 -5.26 -15.98 -2.24
N VAL A 304 -6.03 -14.92 -2.13
CA VAL A 304 -7.08 -14.53 -3.08
C VAL A 304 -6.51 -13.47 -4.02
N SER A 305 -6.35 -13.83 -5.30
CA SER A 305 -5.87 -12.92 -6.35
C SER A 305 -7.00 -12.44 -7.29
N ASN A 306 -8.14 -13.12 -7.28
CA ASN A 306 -9.30 -12.77 -8.10
C ASN A 306 -10.10 -11.65 -7.42
N GLU A 307 -10.18 -10.49 -8.06
CA GLU A 307 -10.91 -9.33 -7.51
C GLU A 307 -12.41 -9.60 -7.36
N HIS A 308 -13.05 -10.41 -8.22
CA HIS A 308 -14.45 -10.79 -8.04
C HIS A 308 -14.68 -11.63 -6.78
N GLN A 309 -13.77 -12.55 -6.49
CA GLN A 309 -13.82 -13.32 -5.24
C GLN A 309 -13.59 -12.42 -4.02
N LEU A 310 -12.68 -11.45 -4.11
CA LEU A 310 -12.49 -10.46 -3.03
C LEU A 310 -13.75 -9.63 -2.79
N VAL A 311 -14.44 -9.21 -3.87
CA VAL A 311 -15.71 -8.49 -3.76
C VAL A 311 -16.77 -9.34 -3.06
N ASP A 312 -16.90 -10.62 -3.43
CA ASP A 312 -17.84 -11.53 -2.75
C ASP A 312 -17.45 -11.70 -1.26
N ILE A 313 -16.16 -11.84 -0.91
CA ILE A 313 -15.72 -11.94 0.48
C ILE A 313 -16.04 -10.67 1.27
N TYR A 314 -15.76 -9.47 0.72
CA TYR A 314 -16.08 -8.21 1.42
C TYR A 314 -17.59 -8.03 1.62
N ASN A 315 -18.42 -8.42 0.65
CA ASN A 315 -19.89 -8.34 0.77
C ASN A 315 -20.49 -9.43 1.69
N ALA A 316 -19.75 -10.52 1.94
CA ALA A 316 -20.23 -11.63 2.78
C ALA A 316 -20.09 -11.34 4.29
N VAL A 317 -19.28 -10.36 4.69
CA VAL A 317 -18.90 -10.12 6.08
C VAL A 317 -19.53 -8.84 6.64
N ASP A 318 -19.66 -8.77 7.96
CA ASP A 318 -20.24 -7.61 8.66
C ASP A 318 -19.21 -6.52 8.96
N LEU A 319 -17.93 -6.86 9.08
CA LEU A 319 -16.86 -5.88 9.27
C LEU A 319 -15.51 -6.39 8.79
N PHE A 320 -14.65 -5.46 8.41
CA PHE A 320 -13.24 -5.72 8.11
C PHE A 320 -12.35 -5.13 9.20
N VAL A 321 -11.34 -5.87 9.66
CA VAL A 321 -10.42 -5.40 10.69
C VAL A 321 -8.98 -5.40 10.22
N THR A 322 -8.23 -4.36 10.61
CA THR A 322 -6.81 -4.23 10.29
C THR A 322 -6.03 -3.59 11.44
N PRO A 323 -5.49 -4.39 12.37
CA PRO A 323 -4.65 -3.91 13.47
C PRO A 323 -3.19 -3.66 13.01
N SER A 324 -3.02 -3.11 11.81
CA SER A 324 -1.69 -2.85 11.25
C SER A 324 -0.88 -1.91 12.13
N LEU A 325 0.41 -2.22 12.28
CA LEU A 325 1.36 -1.43 13.08
C LEU A 325 2.12 -0.40 12.23
N GLU A 326 2.23 -0.64 10.93
CA GLU A 326 2.86 0.24 9.95
C GLU A 326 2.01 0.22 8.68
N GLU A 327 1.44 1.36 8.32
CA GLU A 327 0.57 1.46 7.14
C GLU A 327 0.66 2.87 6.54
N ASN A 328 0.48 2.98 5.22
CA ASN A 328 0.29 4.27 4.56
C ASN A 328 -1.20 4.46 4.23
N LEU A 329 -1.69 3.84 3.17
CA LEU A 329 -3.09 3.87 2.76
C LEU A 329 -3.51 2.46 2.31
N PRO A 330 -4.05 1.62 3.22
CA PRO A 330 -4.34 0.21 2.91
C PRO A 330 -5.46 0.06 1.89
N ASN A 331 -5.16 -0.58 0.75
CA ASN A 331 -6.16 -0.87 -0.28
C ASN A 331 -7.32 -1.72 0.27
N THR A 332 -7.05 -2.60 1.23
CA THR A 332 -8.06 -3.48 1.85
C THR A 332 -9.17 -2.73 2.58
N ILE A 333 -8.85 -1.61 3.26
CA ILE A 333 -9.89 -0.73 3.85
C ILE A 333 -10.73 -0.10 2.73
N MET A 334 -10.07 0.39 1.69
CA MET A 334 -10.74 1.00 0.54
C MET A 334 -11.68 0.02 -0.16
N GLU A 335 -11.25 -1.23 -0.34
CA GLU A 335 -12.00 -2.33 -0.92
C GLU A 335 -13.21 -2.68 -0.07
N ALA A 336 -13.01 -2.89 1.24
CA ALA A 336 -14.10 -3.17 2.19
C ALA A 336 -15.14 -2.05 2.20
N MET A 337 -14.71 -0.80 2.42
CA MET A 337 -15.61 0.36 2.44
C MET A 337 -16.37 0.54 1.12
N SER A 338 -15.74 0.29 -0.03
CA SER A 338 -16.43 0.36 -1.33
C SER A 338 -17.55 -0.68 -1.46
N CYS A 339 -17.40 -1.84 -0.81
CA CYS A 339 -18.44 -2.86 -0.72
C CYS A 339 -19.50 -2.58 0.38
N GLY A 340 -19.39 -1.45 1.09
CA GLY A 340 -20.29 -1.11 2.19
C GLY A 340 -19.94 -1.85 3.49
N THR A 341 -18.72 -2.36 3.63
CA THR A 341 -18.28 -3.07 4.83
C THR A 341 -17.51 -2.12 5.74
N PRO A 342 -18.05 -1.79 6.92
CA PRO A 342 -17.37 -0.93 7.90
C PRO A 342 -16.05 -1.54 8.36
N CYS A 343 -15.11 -0.68 8.76
CA CYS A 343 -13.77 -1.09 9.10
C CYS A 343 -13.39 -0.72 10.55
N VAL A 344 -12.59 -1.58 11.20
CA VAL A 344 -11.87 -1.25 12.44
C VAL A 344 -10.37 -1.24 12.13
N GLY A 345 -9.69 -0.14 12.47
CA GLY A 345 -8.25 -0.02 12.30
C GLY A 345 -7.59 0.75 13.43
N PHE A 346 -6.29 0.55 13.63
CA PHE A 346 -5.53 1.38 14.56
C PHE A 346 -5.34 2.80 14.04
N ASN A 347 -5.21 3.75 14.96
CA ASN A 347 -4.80 5.13 14.67
C ASN A 347 -3.31 5.16 14.25
N VAL A 348 -3.04 4.79 13.00
CA VAL A 348 -1.68 4.74 12.43
C VAL A 348 -1.71 5.03 10.93
N GLY A 349 -0.70 5.76 10.46
CA GLY A 349 -0.57 6.07 9.04
C GLY A 349 -1.75 6.86 8.49
N GLY A 350 -2.23 6.48 7.31
CA GLY A 350 -3.42 7.06 6.67
C GLY A 350 -4.74 6.37 7.04
N ILE A 351 -4.76 5.40 7.96
CA ILE A 351 -6.01 4.72 8.39
C ILE A 351 -7.03 5.73 8.92
N PRO A 352 -6.68 6.71 9.80
CA PRO A 352 -7.62 7.72 10.27
C PRO A 352 -8.15 8.68 9.20
N GLU A 353 -7.51 8.73 8.03
CA GLU A 353 -8.02 9.51 6.89
C GLU A 353 -9.12 8.76 6.14
N MET A 354 -9.09 7.43 6.21
CA MET A 354 -10.05 6.55 5.55
C MET A 354 -11.30 6.32 6.40
N ILE A 355 -11.10 6.07 7.69
CA ILE A 355 -12.17 5.76 8.64
C ILE A 355 -12.53 7.02 9.43
N ASP A 356 -13.76 7.52 9.27
CA ASP A 356 -14.34 8.54 10.14
C ASP A 356 -14.90 7.82 11.37
N HIS A 357 -14.22 7.99 12.51
CA HIS A 357 -14.50 7.29 13.75
C HIS A 357 -15.98 7.47 14.19
N LEU A 358 -16.66 6.35 14.45
CA LEU A 358 -18.09 6.25 14.80
C LEU A 358 -19.08 6.69 13.71
N HIS A 359 -18.59 6.97 12.49
CA HIS A 359 -19.44 7.36 11.34
C HIS A 359 -19.49 6.31 10.25
N ASN A 360 -18.33 5.75 9.87
CA ASN A 360 -18.24 4.73 8.83
C ASN A 360 -17.34 3.55 9.24
N GLY A 361 -16.97 3.52 10.53
CA GLY A 361 -16.12 2.52 11.13
C GLY A 361 -15.53 3.01 12.44
N TYR A 362 -14.51 2.33 12.94
CA TYR A 362 -13.90 2.61 14.23
C TYR A 362 -12.38 2.74 14.12
N VAL A 363 -11.84 3.85 14.60
CA VAL A 363 -10.39 4.07 14.72
C VAL A 363 -9.99 3.82 16.17
N ALA A 364 -9.34 2.68 16.40
CA ALA A 364 -8.87 2.29 17.71
C ALA A 364 -7.52 2.92 18.06
N GLN A 365 -7.29 3.15 19.36
CA GLN A 365 -6.01 3.63 19.86
C GLN A 365 -4.88 2.69 19.45
N TYR A 366 -3.80 3.26 18.97
CA TYR A 366 -2.63 2.49 18.50
C TYR A 366 -2.11 1.52 19.55
N LYS A 367 -2.05 0.24 19.19
CA LYS A 367 -1.61 -0.87 20.04
C LYS A 367 -2.50 -1.17 21.26
N SER A 368 -3.69 -0.62 21.36
CA SER A 368 -4.64 -0.97 22.41
C SER A 368 -5.50 -2.16 21.96
N VAL A 369 -5.25 -3.33 22.54
CA VAL A 369 -6.07 -4.55 22.32
C VAL A 369 -7.50 -4.31 22.79
N GLU A 370 -7.68 -3.66 23.93
CA GLU A 370 -8.99 -3.39 24.52
C GLU A 370 -9.82 -2.45 23.64
N ASP A 371 -9.25 -1.34 23.19
CA ASP A 371 -9.99 -0.39 22.36
C ASP A 371 -10.28 -0.97 20.95
N PHE A 372 -9.39 -1.82 20.44
CA PHE A 372 -9.62 -2.54 19.19
C PHE A 372 -10.78 -3.55 19.32
N ALA A 373 -10.84 -4.29 20.43
CA ALA A 373 -11.96 -5.19 20.75
C ALA A 373 -13.27 -4.43 20.94
N ASN A 374 -13.24 -3.28 21.64
CA ASN A 374 -14.41 -2.41 21.80
C ASN A 374 -14.94 -1.92 20.44
N GLY A 375 -14.04 -1.55 19.51
CA GLY A 375 -14.42 -1.14 18.16
C GLY A 375 -15.08 -2.26 17.35
N ILE A 376 -14.58 -3.49 17.49
CA ILE A 376 -15.20 -4.66 16.85
C ILE A 376 -16.61 -4.87 17.44
N TYR A 377 -16.73 -4.89 18.77
CA TYR A 377 -18.00 -5.10 19.44
C TYR A 377 -19.01 -4.01 19.07
N TRP A 378 -18.58 -2.74 19.04
CA TRP A 378 -19.42 -1.61 18.69
C TRP A 378 -20.03 -1.79 17.27
N ILE A 379 -19.25 -2.14 16.25
CA ILE A 379 -19.79 -2.36 14.88
C ILE A 379 -20.77 -3.56 14.87
N LEU A 380 -20.45 -4.66 15.57
CA LEU A 380 -21.28 -5.85 15.58
C LEU A 380 -22.66 -5.62 16.23
N THR A 381 -22.76 -4.66 17.16
CA THR A 381 -23.97 -4.35 17.93
C THR A 381 -24.62 -3.01 17.51
N GLU A 382 -24.06 -2.31 16.51
CA GLU A 382 -24.58 -1.00 16.08
C GLU A 382 -25.98 -1.16 15.45
N PRO A 383 -27.03 -0.54 16.07
CA PRO A 383 -28.39 -0.65 15.57
C PRO A 383 -28.57 0.02 14.20
N GLU A 384 -27.82 1.08 13.91
CA GLU A 384 -27.83 1.81 12.64
C GLU A 384 -26.76 1.29 11.65
N TYR A 385 -26.48 -0.02 11.67
CA TYR A 385 -25.46 -0.64 10.83
C TYR A 385 -25.62 -0.30 9.34
N ALA A 386 -26.86 -0.24 8.83
CA ALA A 386 -27.12 0.11 7.42
C ALA A 386 -26.62 1.51 7.07
N THR A 387 -26.79 2.49 7.98
CA THR A 387 -26.29 3.85 7.83
C THR A 387 -24.76 3.88 7.86
N LEU A 388 -24.16 3.12 8.76
CA LEU A 388 -22.70 2.98 8.87
C LEU A 388 -22.09 2.43 7.57
N ALA A 389 -22.69 1.37 7.02
CA ALA A 389 -22.28 0.72 5.77
C ALA A 389 -22.46 1.66 4.55
N GLU A 390 -23.56 2.39 4.47
CA GLU A 390 -23.79 3.39 3.41
C GLU A 390 -22.75 4.51 3.45
N GLN A 391 -22.43 5.02 4.64
CA GLN A 391 -21.42 6.08 4.80
C GLN A 391 -20.02 5.60 4.44
N ALA A 392 -19.66 4.35 4.76
CA ALA A 392 -18.41 3.74 4.34
C ALA A 392 -18.31 3.70 2.80
N CYS A 393 -19.35 3.18 2.13
CA CYS A 393 -19.40 3.14 0.67
C CYS A 393 -19.36 4.55 0.05
N ARG A 394 -20.15 5.49 0.55
CA ARG A 394 -20.20 6.87 0.05
C ARG A 394 -18.83 7.54 0.12
N LYS A 395 -18.12 7.40 1.24
CA LYS A 395 -16.75 7.94 1.39
C LYS A 395 -15.79 7.31 0.41
N ALA A 396 -15.82 6.00 0.24
CA ALA A 396 -14.95 5.31 -0.71
C ALA A 396 -15.20 5.76 -2.15
N VAL A 397 -16.46 5.85 -2.58
CA VAL A 397 -16.83 6.30 -3.94
C VAL A 397 -16.41 7.74 -4.19
N SER A 398 -16.65 8.65 -3.24
CA SER A 398 -16.35 10.07 -3.41
C SER A 398 -14.85 10.35 -3.47
N ASN A 399 -14.04 9.65 -2.65
CA ASN A 399 -12.64 9.99 -2.47
C ASN A 399 -11.68 9.13 -3.27
N TYR A 400 -12.05 7.88 -3.61
CA TYR A 400 -11.14 6.88 -4.15
C TYR A 400 -11.57 6.31 -5.50
N SER A 401 -12.74 6.70 -6.05
CA SER A 401 -13.19 6.19 -7.35
C SER A 401 -12.17 6.48 -8.46
N GLU A 402 -12.05 5.55 -9.42
CA GLU A 402 -11.14 5.68 -10.57
C GLU A 402 -11.27 7.05 -11.25
N ARG A 403 -12.49 7.53 -11.45
CA ARG A 403 -12.74 8.81 -12.10
C ARG A 403 -12.21 10.00 -11.29
N ALA A 404 -12.46 10.01 -9.98
CA ALA A 404 -12.02 11.09 -9.10
C ALA A 404 -10.48 11.16 -9.05
N ILE A 405 -9.83 10.02 -8.93
CA ILE A 405 -8.37 9.93 -8.83
C ILE A 405 -7.70 10.20 -10.18
N ALA A 406 -8.22 9.63 -11.28
CA ALA A 406 -7.67 9.90 -12.61
C ALA A 406 -7.69 11.39 -12.93
N LYS A 407 -8.78 12.11 -12.62
CA LYS A 407 -8.88 13.56 -12.82
C LYS A 407 -7.75 14.29 -12.08
N ARG A 408 -7.53 13.99 -10.80
CA ARG A 408 -6.46 14.62 -10.00
C ARG A 408 -5.07 14.38 -10.58
N TYR A 409 -4.77 13.18 -11.07
CA TYR A 409 -3.49 12.90 -11.74
C TYR A 409 -3.38 13.59 -13.10
N ILE A 410 -4.46 13.64 -13.88
CA ILE A 410 -4.49 14.35 -15.16
C ILE A 410 -4.20 15.85 -14.94
N ASP A 411 -4.75 16.46 -13.91
CA ASP A 411 -4.47 17.85 -13.54
C ASP A 411 -2.98 18.05 -13.20
N VAL A 412 -2.38 17.11 -12.44
CA VAL A 412 -0.93 17.13 -12.17
C VAL A 412 -0.14 17.02 -13.46
N TYR A 413 -0.47 16.08 -14.35
CA TYR A 413 0.24 15.91 -15.62
C TYR A 413 0.12 17.12 -16.53
N ASN A 414 -1.07 17.72 -16.63
CA ASN A 414 -1.29 18.94 -17.42
C ASN A 414 -0.44 20.09 -16.89
N LYS A 415 -0.42 20.29 -15.56
CA LYS A 415 0.39 21.32 -14.92
C LYS A 415 1.89 21.19 -15.24
N ILE A 416 2.45 19.97 -15.12
CA ILE A 416 3.90 19.77 -15.32
C ILE A 416 4.31 19.72 -16.79
N THR A 417 3.36 19.48 -17.71
CA THR A 417 3.61 19.49 -19.18
C THR A 417 3.26 20.81 -19.83
N GLY A 418 2.76 21.80 -19.07
CA GLY A 418 2.31 23.09 -19.60
C GLY A 418 1.08 23.01 -20.51
N ARG A 419 0.32 21.90 -20.45
CA ARG A 419 -0.94 21.74 -21.20
C ARG A 419 -2.07 22.35 -20.37
N HIS A 420 -2.72 23.35 -20.89
CA HIS A 420 -3.98 23.85 -20.31
C HIS A 420 -5.11 22.85 -20.60
N ALA A 421 -5.98 22.61 -19.59
CA ALA A 421 -7.15 21.74 -19.69
C ALA A 421 -8.20 22.31 -20.64
#